data_54eacda2f26a82c25ee7fac4d6f97980
#
_entry.id   54eacda2f26a82c25ee7fac4d6f97980
#
_cell.length_a   1.000
_cell.length_b   1.000
_cell.length_c   1.000
_cell.angle_alpha   90.00
_cell.angle_beta   90.00
_cell.angle_gamma   90.00
#
_symmetry.space_group_name_H-M   'P 1'
#
loop_
_entity.id
_entity.type
_entity.pdbx_description
1 polymer ?
#
loop_
_entity_poly.entity_id
_entity_poly.type
_entity_poly.pdbx_seq_one_letter_code
_entity_poly.pdbx_strand_id
1 'polypeptide(L)' 'MDTFEYEVINVRHTKEKGMLSLENLLNKMGKKGWELVGIDGDHYIFKRRL' A
#
# COMPACT_ATOMS: atom_id res chain seq x y z
N MET A 1 12.74 -14.71 -14.82
CA MET A 1 11.72 -14.85 -13.77
C MET A 1 11.60 -13.53 -13.04
N ASP A 2 10.35 -13.07 -12.90
CA ASP A 2 10.12 -11.80 -12.19
C ASP A 2 10.20 -12.02 -10.70
N THR A 3 10.84 -11.09 -10.01
CA THR A 3 10.91 -11.11 -8.56
C THR A 3 10.27 -9.85 -8.01
N PHE A 4 9.71 -9.95 -6.80
CA PHE A 4 8.98 -8.87 -6.19
C PHE A 4 9.40 -8.68 -4.75
N GLU A 5 9.25 -7.48 -4.26
CA GLU A 5 9.34 -7.20 -2.84
C GLU A 5 7.96 -6.78 -2.34
N TYR A 6 7.70 -7.01 -1.08
CA TYR A 6 6.38 -6.73 -0.50
C TYR A 6 6.52 -5.78 0.68
N GLU A 7 5.50 -4.96 0.88
CA GLU A 7 5.43 -4.07 2.01
C GLU A 7 4.02 -4.10 2.58
N VAL A 8 3.92 -4.17 3.90
CA VAL A 8 2.64 -4.16 4.60
C VAL A 8 2.53 -2.87 5.40
N ILE A 9 1.45 -2.13 5.18
CA ILE A 9 1.18 -0.90 5.91
C ILE A 9 -0.06 -1.08 6.76
N ASN A 10 0.07 -0.83 8.06
CA ASN A 10 -1.07 -0.87 8.97
C ASN A 10 -1.70 0.53 9.00
N VAL A 11 -2.85 0.68 8.35
CA VAL A 11 -3.49 1.98 8.20
C VAL A 11 -4.11 2.48 9.51
N ARG A 12 -4.26 1.61 10.50
CA ARG A 12 -4.76 2.02 11.81
C ARG A 12 -3.78 2.95 12.53
N HIS A 13 -2.48 2.75 12.28
CA HIS A 13 -1.44 3.52 12.94
C HIS A 13 -0.94 4.70 12.12
N THR A 14 -1.54 4.95 10.96
CA THR A 14 -1.18 6.09 10.15
C THR A 14 -2.17 7.23 10.44
N LYS A 15 -1.79 8.43 10.04
CA LYS A 15 -2.71 9.58 10.12
C LYS A 15 -3.66 9.57 8.93
N GLU A 16 -3.51 8.61 8.05
CA GLU A 16 -4.29 8.51 6.83
C GLU A 16 -5.63 7.85 7.14
N LYS A 17 -6.64 8.66 7.42
CA LYS A 17 -7.97 8.17 7.74
C LYS A 17 -8.97 8.73 6.76
N GLY A 18 -10.03 7.96 6.50
CA GLY A 18 -11.07 8.36 5.58
C GLY A 18 -10.71 8.00 4.14
N MET A 19 -11.73 8.04 3.26
CA MET A 19 -11.58 7.61 1.89
C MET A 19 -10.53 8.41 1.11
N LEU A 20 -10.57 9.73 1.26
CA LEU A 20 -9.66 10.59 0.54
C LEU A 20 -8.21 10.40 1.00
N SER A 21 -8.03 10.21 2.30
CA SER A 21 -6.70 9.99 2.85
C SER A 21 -6.13 8.66 2.39
N LEU A 22 -6.97 7.63 2.29
CA LEU A 22 -6.54 6.33 1.80
C LEU A 22 -6.17 6.41 0.33
N GLU A 23 -6.95 7.16 -0.47
CA GLU A 23 -6.63 7.35 -1.87
C GLU A 23 -5.28 8.05 -2.02
N ASN A 24 -5.01 9.06 -1.19
CA ASN A 24 -3.73 9.74 -1.20
C ASN A 24 -2.58 8.80 -0.86
N LEU A 25 -2.79 7.91 0.11
CA LEU A 25 -1.79 6.91 0.47
C LEU A 25 -1.51 5.97 -0.69
N LEU A 26 -2.57 5.48 -1.34
CA LEU A 26 -2.42 4.57 -2.46
C LEU A 26 -1.67 5.24 -3.62
N ASN A 27 -2.00 6.49 -3.90
CA ASN A 27 -1.33 7.23 -4.97
C ASN A 27 0.13 7.50 -4.64
N LYS A 28 0.41 7.79 -3.37
CA LYS A 28 1.77 7.99 -2.91
C LYS A 28 2.60 6.72 -3.10
N MET A 29 2.02 5.58 -2.76
CA MET A 29 2.70 4.30 -2.93
C MET A 29 2.89 3.98 -4.41
N GLY A 30 1.87 4.26 -5.22
CA GLY A 30 1.94 4.01 -6.65
C GLY A 30 3.04 4.81 -7.33
N LYS A 31 3.28 6.04 -6.88
CA LYS A 31 4.36 6.86 -7.44
C LYS A 31 5.73 6.27 -7.16
N LYS A 32 5.84 5.44 -6.15
CA LYS A 32 7.08 4.74 -5.82
C LYS A 32 7.17 3.37 -6.47
N GLY A 33 6.19 3.04 -7.32
CA GLY A 33 6.17 1.77 -8.04
C GLY A 33 5.46 0.65 -7.29
N TRP A 34 4.82 0.95 -6.15
CA TRP A 34 4.11 -0.04 -5.38
C TRP A 34 2.72 -0.26 -5.93
N GLU A 35 2.26 -1.52 -5.90
CA GLU A 35 0.94 -1.91 -6.33
C GLU A 35 0.22 -2.57 -5.15
N LEU A 36 -1.00 -2.12 -4.87
CA LEU A 36 -1.81 -2.73 -3.83
C LEU A 36 -2.32 -4.08 -4.34
N VAL A 37 -2.00 -5.15 -3.61
CA VAL A 37 -2.39 -6.49 -4.03
C VAL A 37 -3.37 -7.17 -3.08
N GLY A 38 -3.58 -6.60 -1.91
CA GLY A 38 -4.53 -7.19 -0.99
C GLY A 38 -4.72 -6.35 0.25
N ILE A 39 -5.80 -6.63 0.95
CA ILE A 39 -6.13 -5.96 2.20
C ILE A 39 -6.55 -7.04 3.19
N ASP A 40 -5.94 -7.00 4.37
CA ASP A 40 -6.29 -7.91 5.46
C ASP A 40 -6.59 -7.06 6.68
N GLY A 41 -7.89 -6.76 6.90
CA GLY A 41 -8.29 -5.87 7.97
C GLY A 41 -7.69 -4.49 7.79
N ASP A 42 -6.83 -4.09 8.72
CA ASP A 42 -6.17 -2.78 8.65
C ASP A 42 -4.81 -2.85 7.95
N HIS A 43 -4.45 -4.02 7.44
CA HIS A 43 -3.16 -4.21 6.79
C HIS A 43 -3.32 -4.14 5.27
N TYR A 44 -2.67 -3.16 4.67
CA TYR A 44 -2.66 -2.99 3.22
C TYR A 44 -1.35 -3.56 2.70
N ILE A 45 -1.45 -4.51 1.78
CA ILE A 45 -0.31 -5.26 1.27
C ILE A 45 0.03 -4.78 -0.12
N PHE A 46 1.27 -4.35 -0.30
CA PHE A 46 1.76 -3.86 -1.57
C PHE A 46 2.88 -4.73 -2.09
N LYS A 47 3.04 -4.75 -3.40
CA LYS A 47 4.21 -5.38 -4.01
C LYS A 47 4.84 -4.43 -5.00
N ARG A 48 6.11 -4.65 -5.27
CA ARG A 48 6.84 -3.90 -6.26
C ARG A 48 7.84 -4.83 -6.93
N ARG A 49 7.95 -4.69 -8.24
CA ARG A 49 8.92 -5.48 -8.99
C ARG A 49 10.32 -5.02 -8.68
N LEU A 50 11.18 -5.98 -8.46
CA LEU A 50 12.61 -5.70 -8.23
C LEU A 50 13.37 -5.49 -9.52
#